data_652cd66c467f6777f157087c9a614d2c
#
_entry.id   652cd66c467f6777f157087c9a614d2c
#
_cell.length_a   1.000
_cell.length_b   1.000
_cell.length_c   1.000
_cell.angle_alpha   90.00
_cell.angle_beta   90.00
_cell.angle_gamma   90.00
#
_symmetry.space_group_name_H-M   'P 1'
#
loop_
_entity.id
_entity.type
_entity.pdbx_description
1 polymer ?
#
loop_
_entity_poly.entity_id
_entity_poly.type
_entity_poly.pdbx_seq_one_letter_code
_entity_poly.pdbx_strand_id
1 'polypeptide(L)'
;MFNYFTGFITSSAVFVCIFVSMGFQYGGTQHFNDIVANSITIVDKNGFGGSFELLNNDGAKLLSIKDGKLQIFNQSGKEVVGIMSDNQGRGNISLKKGGYLDTYNDYDNKTAIIGENSNGEGIISTFNNSSKQTSFIGSVDGGHGKLTIFDNQGRESLNLVRSLTTFNADGKITGKYGTNNSGNGSVMLYDRFGNRGWYKSGKSS
;
A
#
# COMPACT_ATOMS: atom_id res chain seq x y z
N MET A 1 37.58 -44.86 -48.76
CA MET A 1 36.19 -44.42 -48.70
C MET A 1 35.47 -44.78 -47.39
N PHE A 2 35.78 -45.90 -46.76
CA PHE A 2 35.17 -46.33 -45.47
C PHE A 2 35.49 -45.41 -44.30
N ASN A 3 36.65 -44.77 -44.19
CA ASN A 3 37.07 -43.96 -43.07
C ASN A 3 36.32 -42.59 -42.98
N TYR A 4 35.81 -42.06 -44.10
CA TYR A 4 35.03 -40.84 -44.09
C TYR A 4 33.61 -41.07 -43.59
N PHE A 5 33.02 -42.21 -43.89
CA PHE A 5 31.68 -42.57 -43.49
C PHE A 5 31.56 -42.83 -41.99
N THR A 6 32.55 -43.52 -41.41
CA THR A 6 32.62 -43.71 -39.95
C THR A 6 32.85 -42.43 -39.16
N GLY A 7 33.69 -41.49 -39.69
CA GLY A 7 33.89 -40.20 -39.06
C GLY A 7 32.63 -39.32 -39.07
N PHE A 8 31.85 -39.36 -40.12
CA PHE A 8 30.59 -38.64 -40.23
C PHE A 8 29.50 -39.18 -39.26
N ILE A 9 29.37 -40.51 -39.16
CA ILE A 9 28.40 -41.13 -38.25
C ILE A 9 28.79 -40.89 -36.79
N THR A 10 30.07 -40.97 -36.44
CA THR A 10 30.52 -40.71 -35.05
C THR A 10 30.36 -39.25 -34.67
N SER A 11 30.64 -38.27 -35.56
CA SER A 11 30.46 -36.87 -35.29
C SER A 11 28.96 -36.50 -35.15
N SER A 12 28.11 -37.08 -35.98
CA SER A 12 26.64 -36.85 -35.88
C SER A 12 26.06 -37.47 -34.62
N ALA A 13 26.52 -38.66 -34.20
CA ALA A 13 26.10 -39.30 -32.95
C ALA A 13 26.54 -38.49 -31.72
N VAL A 14 27.77 -37.95 -31.73
CA VAL A 14 28.26 -37.06 -30.66
C VAL A 14 27.45 -35.76 -30.62
N PHE A 15 27.12 -35.16 -31.76
CA PHE A 15 26.27 -33.96 -31.81
C PHE A 15 24.87 -34.22 -31.26
N VAL A 16 24.26 -35.34 -31.63
CA VAL A 16 22.94 -35.73 -31.09
C VAL A 16 23.02 -36.01 -29.59
N CYS A 17 24.07 -36.68 -29.11
CA CYS A 17 24.28 -36.91 -27.68
C CYS A 17 24.49 -35.60 -26.90
N ILE A 18 25.21 -34.63 -27.45
CA ILE A 18 25.37 -33.30 -26.84
C ILE A 18 24.03 -32.55 -26.78
N PHE A 19 23.23 -32.60 -27.84
CA PHE A 19 21.89 -31.98 -27.84
C PHE A 19 20.94 -32.69 -26.86
N VAL A 20 20.99 -33.98 -26.72
CA VAL A 20 20.18 -34.74 -25.74
C VAL A 20 20.69 -34.54 -24.32
N SER A 21 22.03 -34.42 -24.10
CA SER A 21 22.60 -34.15 -22.77
C SER A 21 22.45 -32.69 -22.33
N MET A 22 22.29 -31.75 -23.26
CA MET A 22 21.92 -30.35 -22.95
C MET A 22 20.45 -30.17 -22.52
N GLY A 23 19.73 -31.30 -22.43
CA GLY A 23 18.48 -31.39 -21.69
C GLY A 23 17.39 -30.43 -22.18
N PHE A 24 16.93 -30.61 -23.45
CA PHE A 24 15.57 -30.28 -23.72
C PHE A 24 14.63 -31.26 -23.01
N GLN A 25 14.63 -31.23 -21.69
CA GLN A 25 13.57 -31.90 -20.93
C GLN A 25 12.30 -31.08 -21.11
N TYR A 26 11.48 -31.47 -22.06
CA TYR A 26 10.10 -31.05 -22.12
C TYR A 26 9.42 -31.45 -20.79
N GLY A 27 9.23 -30.47 -19.90
CA GLY A 27 8.45 -30.63 -18.68
C GLY A 27 9.20 -30.85 -17.36
N GLY A 28 10.54 -30.76 -17.32
CA GLY A 28 11.31 -30.82 -16.07
C GLY A 28 11.56 -29.45 -15.44
N THR A 29 11.51 -29.37 -14.11
CA THR A 29 11.94 -28.20 -13.36
C THR A 29 13.46 -28.06 -13.48
N GLN A 30 13.95 -26.89 -13.94
CA GLN A 30 15.36 -26.54 -13.96
C GLN A 30 15.72 -25.82 -12.66
N HIS A 31 16.79 -26.23 -12.01
CA HIS A 31 17.32 -25.57 -10.82
C HIS A 31 18.59 -24.81 -11.19
N PHE A 32 18.58 -23.51 -10.93
CA PHE A 32 19.73 -22.63 -11.13
C PHE A 32 20.11 -22.04 -9.77
N ASN A 33 21.40 -21.99 -9.44
CA ASN A 33 21.84 -21.25 -8.25
C ASN A 33 21.71 -19.74 -8.49
N ASP A 34 22.13 -19.29 -9.68
CA ASP A 34 22.09 -17.89 -10.08
C ASP A 34 21.65 -17.78 -11.53
N ILE A 35 20.86 -16.76 -11.85
CA ILE A 35 20.50 -16.36 -13.21
C ILE A 35 21.00 -14.94 -13.43
N VAL A 36 21.97 -14.76 -14.32
CA VAL A 36 22.46 -13.45 -14.77
C VAL A 36 22.07 -13.29 -16.23
N ALA A 37 21.16 -12.37 -16.52
CA ALA A 37 20.67 -12.13 -17.88
C ALA A 37 20.38 -10.65 -18.08
N ASN A 38 20.56 -10.15 -19.34
CA ASN A 38 20.16 -8.79 -19.72
C ASN A 38 18.64 -8.62 -19.75
N SER A 39 17.91 -9.71 -20.04
CA SER A 39 16.44 -9.74 -20.01
C SER A 39 15.95 -11.16 -19.78
N ILE A 40 14.77 -11.29 -19.14
CA ILE A 40 14.06 -12.55 -18.97
C ILE A 40 12.64 -12.34 -19.47
N THR A 41 12.24 -13.13 -20.48
CA THR A 41 10.87 -13.19 -20.97
C THR A 41 10.24 -14.50 -20.53
N ILE A 42 9.12 -14.43 -19.82
CA ILE A 42 8.40 -15.60 -19.29
C ILE A 42 7.11 -15.75 -20.08
N VAL A 43 6.96 -16.86 -20.79
CA VAL A 43 5.77 -17.22 -21.57
C VAL A 43 5.28 -18.62 -21.16
N ASP A 44 3.99 -18.88 -21.33
CA ASP A 44 3.46 -20.23 -21.18
C ASP A 44 3.81 -21.11 -22.41
N LYS A 45 3.42 -22.36 -22.37
CA LYS A 45 3.66 -23.31 -23.48
C LYS A 45 3.02 -22.91 -24.83
N ASN A 46 2.07 -21.98 -24.81
CA ASN A 46 1.39 -21.48 -26.01
C ASN A 46 1.95 -20.12 -26.47
N GLY A 47 2.98 -19.59 -25.79
CA GLY A 47 3.58 -18.29 -26.07
C GLY A 47 2.79 -17.10 -25.52
N PHE A 48 1.75 -17.33 -24.71
CA PHE A 48 0.89 -16.29 -24.14
C PHE A 48 0.96 -16.36 -22.61
N GLY A 49 1.35 -15.26 -21.99
CA GLY A 49 1.35 -15.12 -20.53
C GLY A 49 2.18 -16.21 -19.81
N GLY A 50 3.09 -15.81 -19.01
CA GLY A 50 3.81 -16.69 -18.10
C GLY A 50 3.54 -16.28 -16.67
N SER A 51 4.10 -17.03 -15.71
CA SER A 51 4.09 -16.65 -14.30
C SER A 51 5.50 -16.60 -13.76
N PHE A 52 5.77 -15.62 -12.92
CA PHE A 52 6.96 -15.58 -12.08
C PHE A 52 6.52 -15.72 -10.63
N GLU A 53 7.03 -16.70 -9.92
CA GLU A 53 6.68 -16.96 -8.53
C GLU A 53 7.95 -17.13 -7.69
N LEU A 54 8.00 -16.49 -6.53
CA LEU A 54 8.97 -16.78 -5.47
C LEU A 54 8.26 -17.57 -4.38
N LEU A 55 8.88 -18.65 -3.96
CA LEU A 55 8.39 -19.50 -2.88
C LEU A 55 9.39 -19.45 -1.71
N ASN A 56 8.91 -19.63 -0.48
CA ASN A 56 9.77 -19.89 0.66
C ASN A 56 10.22 -21.37 0.69
N ASN A 57 11.02 -21.72 1.68
CA ASN A 57 11.51 -23.09 1.85
C ASN A 57 10.40 -24.13 2.07
N ASP A 58 9.23 -23.70 2.54
CA ASP A 58 8.06 -24.57 2.78
C ASP A 58 7.14 -24.65 1.55
N GLY A 59 7.52 -24.02 0.43
CA GLY A 59 6.73 -23.96 -0.80
C GLY A 59 5.59 -22.96 -0.79
N ALA A 60 5.45 -22.12 0.24
CA ALA A 60 4.45 -21.06 0.26
C ALA A 60 4.88 -19.87 -0.62
N LYS A 61 3.93 -19.28 -1.35
CA LYS A 61 4.19 -18.11 -2.20
C LYS A 61 4.57 -16.90 -1.37
N LEU A 62 5.64 -16.21 -1.78
CA LEU A 62 6.04 -14.90 -1.28
C LEU A 62 5.71 -13.79 -2.28
N LEU A 63 5.86 -14.08 -3.58
CA LEU A 63 5.55 -13.16 -4.67
C LEU A 63 4.97 -13.95 -5.85
N SER A 64 4.03 -13.35 -6.55
CA SER A 64 3.49 -13.86 -7.83
C SER A 64 3.28 -12.72 -8.81
N ILE A 65 3.76 -12.88 -10.04
CA ILE A 65 3.41 -12.04 -11.19
C ILE A 65 2.75 -12.95 -12.19
N LYS A 66 1.45 -12.78 -12.39
CA LYS A 66 0.64 -13.63 -13.28
C LYS A 66 -0.61 -12.89 -13.73
N ASP A 67 -1.03 -13.08 -14.98
CA ASP A 67 -2.26 -12.55 -15.55
C ASP A 67 -2.45 -11.03 -15.31
N GLY A 68 -1.36 -10.26 -15.49
CA GLY A 68 -1.36 -8.80 -15.26
C GLY A 68 -1.48 -8.38 -13.79
N LYS A 69 -1.23 -9.29 -12.84
CA LYS A 69 -1.26 -9.03 -11.41
C LYS A 69 0.12 -9.23 -10.80
N LEU A 70 0.55 -8.30 -9.97
CA LEU A 70 1.65 -8.46 -9.03
C LEU A 70 1.06 -8.62 -7.62
N GLN A 71 1.40 -9.70 -6.94
CA GLN A 71 0.92 -10.02 -5.60
C GLN A 71 2.09 -10.33 -4.68
N ILE A 72 2.06 -9.82 -3.46
CA ILE A 72 2.99 -10.13 -2.38
C ILE A 72 2.21 -10.82 -1.27
N PHE A 73 2.79 -11.87 -0.72
CA PHE A 73 2.18 -12.71 0.30
C PHE A 73 3.00 -12.66 1.60
N ASN A 74 2.34 -12.81 2.74
CA ASN A 74 3.03 -13.01 4.00
C ASN A 74 3.53 -14.47 4.12
N GLN A 75 4.27 -14.76 5.18
CA GLN A 75 4.80 -16.10 5.45
C GLN A 75 3.74 -17.20 5.54
N SER A 76 2.48 -16.86 5.88
CA SER A 76 1.36 -17.80 5.90
C SER A 76 0.65 -17.95 4.55
N GLY A 77 1.21 -17.43 3.46
CA GLY A 77 0.65 -17.53 2.12
C GLY A 77 -0.60 -16.67 1.88
N LYS A 78 -0.88 -15.68 2.73
CA LYS A 78 -1.98 -14.72 2.52
C LYS A 78 -1.49 -13.50 1.77
N GLU A 79 -2.21 -13.08 0.73
CA GLU A 79 -1.94 -11.84 0.01
C GLU A 79 -2.00 -10.63 0.95
N VAL A 80 -0.95 -9.80 0.92
CA VAL A 80 -0.84 -8.56 1.70
C VAL A 80 -0.74 -7.33 0.81
N VAL A 81 -0.19 -7.46 -0.41
CA VAL A 81 -0.18 -6.39 -1.42
C VAL A 81 -0.61 -6.97 -2.75
N GLY A 82 -1.46 -6.25 -3.47
CA GLY A 82 -1.83 -6.54 -4.85
C GLY A 82 -1.76 -5.30 -5.72
N ILE A 83 -1.14 -5.41 -6.89
CA ILE A 83 -1.17 -4.39 -7.95
C ILE A 83 -1.78 -5.07 -9.17
N MET A 84 -2.94 -4.60 -9.63
CA MET A 84 -3.71 -5.24 -10.68
C MET A 84 -4.62 -4.26 -11.41
N SER A 85 -5.23 -4.68 -12.50
CA SER A 85 -6.38 -3.99 -13.07
C SER A 85 -7.69 -4.55 -12.50
N ASP A 86 -8.68 -3.69 -12.30
CA ASP A 86 -10.04 -4.12 -12.00
C ASP A 86 -10.78 -4.62 -13.26
N ASN A 87 -12.01 -5.09 -13.08
CA ASN A 87 -12.85 -5.61 -14.17
C ASN A 87 -13.23 -4.55 -15.23
N GLN A 88 -12.94 -3.26 -14.97
CA GLN A 88 -13.15 -2.15 -15.89
C GLN A 88 -11.84 -1.67 -16.53
N GLY A 89 -10.72 -2.38 -16.30
CA GLY A 89 -9.40 -2.05 -16.82
C GLY A 89 -8.68 -0.91 -16.06
N ARG A 90 -9.18 -0.48 -14.88
CA ARG A 90 -8.54 0.56 -14.07
C ARG A 90 -7.46 -0.05 -13.17
N GLY A 91 -6.31 0.62 -13.08
CA GLY A 91 -5.23 0.21 -12.17
C GLY A 91 -5.68 0.31 -10.71
N ASN A 92 -5.32 -0.70 -9.92
CA ASN A 92 -5.62 -0.81 -8.50
C ASN A 92 -4.38 -1.24 -7.72
N ILE A 93 -4.11 -0.58 -6.59
CA ILE A 93 -3.15 -1.03 -5.58
C ILE A 93 -3.95 -1.32 -4.32
N SER A 94 -3.92 -2.56 -3.85
CA SER A 94 -4.62 -2.97 -2.64
C SER A 94 -3.64 -3.41 -1.55
N LEU A 95 -3.78 -2.84 -0.36
CA LEU A 95 -3.10 -3.25 0.85
C LEU A 95 -4.13 -3.97 1.73
N LYS A 96 -3.81 -5.18 2.17
CA LYS A 96 -4.75 -6.04 2.90
C LYS A 96 -4.42 -6.06 4.39
N LYS A 97 -5.43 -6.25 5.25
CA LYS A 97 -5.29 -6.54 6.69
C LYS A 97 -4.40 -5.56 7.44
N GLY A 98 -4.84 -4.31 7.58
CA GLY A 98 -4.09 -3.32 8.33
C GLY A 98 -2.88 -2.76 7.58
N GLY A 99 -2.83 -2.99 6.26
CA GLY A 99 -1.78 -2.43 5.42
C GLY A 99 -1.87 -0.91 5.33
N TYR A 100 -0.73 -0.28 5.27
CA TYR A 100 -0.62 1.17 5.09
C TYR A 100 0.52 1.51 4.14
N LEU A 101 0.40 2.67 3.51
CA LEU A 101 1.44 3.29 2.71
C LEU A 101 2.10 4.38 3.54
N ASP A 102 3.39 4.22 3.83
CA ASP A 102 4.21 5.23 4.49
C ASP A 102 5.12 5.92 3.50
N THR A 103 5.34 7.21 3.71
CA THR A 103 6.39 7.95 3.04
C THR A 103 7.38 8.52 4.08
N TYR A 104 8.65 8.63 3.69
CA TYR A 104 9.73 9.11 4.53
C TYR A 104 10.54 10.18 3.81
N ASN A 105 11.18 11.07 4.56
CA ASN A 105 12.13 12.03 4.02
C ASN A 105 13.56 11.45 4.05
N ASP A 106 14.54 12.21 3.59
CA ASP A 106 15.97 11.81 3.52
C ASP A 106 16.61 11.54 4.90
N TYR A 107 15.92 11.83 6.00
CA TYR A 107 16.37 11.62 7.38
C TYR A 107 15.61 10.47 8.06
N ASP A 108 14.93 9.62 7.30
CA ASP A 108 14.08 8.51 7.79
C ASP A 108 12.94 8.97 8.72
N ASN A 109 12.57 10.24 8.70
CA ASN A 109 11.38 10.71 9.38
C ASN A 109 10.15 10.46 8.50
N LYS A 110 9.13 9.83 9.09
CA LYS A 110 7.85 9.62 8.42
C LYS A 110 7.20 10.95 8.06
N THR A 111 6.71 11.07 6.81
CA THR A 111 6.08 12.28 6.28
C THR A 111 4.59 12.12 6.05
N ALA A 112 4.13 10.91 5.68
CA ALA A 112 2.70 10.62 5.57
C ALA A 112 2.39 9.14 5.84
N ILE A 113 1.12 8.87 6.20
CA ILE A 113 0.51 7.54 6.27
C ILE A 113 -0.84 7.58 5.56
N ILE A 114 -1.13 6.57 4.76
CA ILE A 114 -2.47 6.28 4.22
C ILE A 114 -2.75 4.82 4.49
N GLY A 115 -3.80 4.49 5.21
CA GLY A 115 -4.10 3.09 5.52
C GLY A 115 -5.12 2.91 6.62
N GLU A 116 -4.86 1.95 7.49
CA GLU A 116 -5.72 1.53 8.58
C GLU A 116 -5.02 1.75 9.92
N ASN A 117 -5.74 2.25 10.92
CA ASN A 117 -5.25 2.33 12.30
C ASN A 117 -5.40 0.98 13.03
N SER A 118 -4.96 0.92 14.29
CA SER A 118 -5.06 -0.29 15.12
C SER A 118 -6.49 -0.78 15.36
N ASN A 119 -7.49 0.04 15.13
CA ASN A 119 -8.91 -0.29 15.30
C ASN A 119 -9.58 -0.73 13.98
N GLY A 120 -8.83 -0.81 12.88
CA GLY A 120 -9.37 -1.16 11.56
C GLY A 120 -10.02 0.01 10.81
N GLU A 121 -9.77 1.25 11.22
CA GLU A 121 -10.38 2.43 10.63
C GLU A 121 -9.42 3.11 9.64
N GLY A 122 -9.95 3.59 8.51
CA GLY A 122 -9.15 4.27 7.49
C GLY A 122 -8.62 5.62 7.98
N ILE A 123 -7.33 5.88 7.73
CA ILE A 123 -6.66 7.13 8.10
C ILE A 123 -5.81 7.68 6.97
N ILE A 124 -5.67 9.01 6.97
CA ILE A 124 -4.63 9.77 6.27
C ILE A 124 -3.98 10.70 7.30
N SER A 125 -2.67 10.63 7.45
CA SER A 125 -1.91 11.48 8.38
C SER A 125 -0.68 12.05 7.72
N THR A 126 -0.34 13.30 8.04
CA THR A 126 0.92 13.91 7.65
C THR A 126 1.73 14.32 8.88
N PHE A 127 3.05 14.42 8.72
CA PHE A 127 3.99 14.71 9.79
C PHE A 127 5.00 15.76 9.35
N ASN A 128 5.52 16.53 10.28
CA ASN A 128 6.63 17.46 10.04
C ASN A 128 7.99 16.77 10.20
N ASN A 129 9.07 17.53 9.95
CA ASN A 129 10.45 17.02 10.05
C ASN A 129 10.87 16.53 11.45
N SER A 130 10.08 16.83 12.49
CA SER A 130 10.29 16.37 13.86
C SER A 130 9.36 15.21 14.23
N SER A 131 8.78 14.53 13.24
CA SER A 131 7.84 13.42 13.40
C SER A 131 6.58 13.79 14.21
N LYS A 132 6.25 15.10 14.30
CA LYS A 132 4.99 15.54 14.89
C LYS A 132 3.89 15.51 13.84
N GLN A 133 2.75 14.95 14.18
CA GLN A 133 1.58 14.91 13.30
C GLN A 133 1.11 16.35 13.01
N THR A 134 0.87 16.66 11.74
CA THR A 134 0.39 17.96 11.27
C THR A 134 -1.03 17.93 10.77
N SER A 135 -1.50 16.77 10.31
CA SER A 135 -2.90 16.55 9.96
C SER A 135 -3.35 15.12 10.23
N PHE A 136 -4.65 14.96 10.44
CA PHE A 136 -5.32 13.67 10.53
C PHE A 136 -6.67 13.77 9.80
N ILE A 137 -6.94 12.84 8.93
CA ILE A 137 -8.26 12.59 8.31
C ILE A 137 -8.55 11.11 8.53
N GLY A 138 -9.68 10.78 9.11
CA GLY A 138 -10.00 9.38 9.36
C GLY A 138 -11.29 9.20 10.11
N SER A 139 -11.53 7.99 10.60
CA SER A 139 -12.62 7.69 11.52
C SER A 139 -12.13 7.75 12.97
N VAL A 140 -13.05 8.02 13.88
CA VAL A 140 -12.85 7.94 15.32
C VAL A 140 -13.93 7.04 15.93
N ASP A 141 -13.79 6.72 17.20
CA ASP A 141 -14.72 5.88 17.94
C ASP A 141 -16.18 6.22 17.64
N GLY A 142 -16.96 5.18 17.27
CA GLY A 142 -18.35 5.33 16.83
C GLY A 142 -18.51 5.59 15.32
N GLY A 143 -17.45 5.46 14.53
CA GLY A 143 -17.49 5.53 13.05
C GLY A 143 -17.66 6.95 12.48
N HIS A 144 -17.44 7.99 13.29
CA HIS A 144 -17.53 9.37 12.82
C HIS A 144 -16.25 9.79 12.09
N GLY A 145 -16.40 10.45 10.93
CA GLY A 145 -15.28 11.09 10.24
C GLY A 145 -14.70 12.24 11.08
N LYS A 146 -13.37 12.32 11.12
CA LYS A 146 -12.62 13.40 11.80
C LYS A 146 -11.59 14.01 10.85
N LEU A 147 -11.50 15.34 10.86
CA LEU A 147 -10.37 16.09 10.33
C LEU A 147 -9.75 16.89 11.47
N THR A 148 -8.46 16.73 11.70
CA THR A 148 -7.70 17.54 12.68
C THR A 148 -6.48 18.13 12.00
N ILE A 149 -6.21 19.41 12.30
CA ILE A 149 -4.95 20.08 11.97
C ILE A 149 -4.25 20.38 13.29
N PHE A 150 -2.96 20.15 13.30
CA PHE A 150 -2.11 20.37 14.46
C PHE A 150 -1.12 21.50 14.20
N ASP A 151 -0.69 22.18 15.25
CA ASP A 151 0.42 23.12 15.20
C ASP A 151 1.79 22.40 15.17
N ASN A 152 2.86 23.16 15.10
CA ASN A 152 4.22 22.62 15.05
C ASN A 152 4.65 21.93 16.36
N GLN A 153 3.88 22.07 17.44
CA GLN A 153 4.08 21.40 18.74
C GLN A 153 3.27 20.12 18.85
N GLY A 154 2.40 19.82 17.85
CA GLY A 154 1.49 18.66 17.87
C GLY A 154 0.21 18.91 18.68
N ARG A 155 -0.16 20.17 18.95
CA ARG A 155 -1.42 20.53 19.61
C ARG A 155 -2.49 20.80 18.57
N GLU A 156 -3.74 20.41 18.85
CA GLU A 156 -4.85 20.67 17.93
C GLU A 156 -5.03 22.19 17.75
N SER A 157 -5.07 22.66 16.51
CA SER A 157 -5.41 24.02 16.11
C SER A 157 -6.80 24.09 15.47
N LEU A 158 -7.23 22.99 14.83
CA LEU A 158 -8.55 22.84 14.24
C LEU A 158 -9.03 21.41 14.42
N ASN A 159 -10.29 21.24 14.74
CA ASN A 159 -10.92 19.94 14.85
C ASN A 159 -12.31 19.97 14.20
N LEU A 160 -12.61 19.03 13.32
CA LEU A 160 -13.90 18.85 12.65
C LEU A 160 -14.32 17.37 12.83
N VAL A 161 -15.27 17.13 13.73
CA VAL A 161 -15.97 15.85 13.87
C VAL A 161 -17.44 16.06 13.52
N ARG A 162 -18.21 16.67 14.39
CA ARG A 162 -19.60 17.09 14.18
C ARG A 162 -19.71 18.60 14.05
N SER A 163 -18.68 19.31 14.47
CA SER A 163 -18.57 20.76 14.41
C SER A 163 -17.12 21.14 14.13
N LEU A 164 -16.95 22.24 13.42
CA LEU A 164 -15.65 22.89 13.29
C LEU A 164 -15.31 23.55 14.63
N THR A 165 -14.20 23.17 15.24
CA THR A 165 -13.68 23.76 16.47
C THR A 165 -12.27 24.27 16.20
N THR A 166 -11.98 25.51 16.58
CA THR A 166 -10.66 26.13 16.48
C THR A 166 -10.08 26.37 17.87
N PHE A 167 -8.75 26.29 17.97
CA PHE A 167 -8.01 26.45 19.22
C PHE A 167 -6.91 27.49 19.05
N ASN A 168 -6.55 28.18 20.12
CA ASN A 168 -5.34 29.01 20.16
C ASN A 168 -4.11 28.17 20.51
N ALA A 169 -2.93 28.83 20.55
CA ALA A 169 -1.66 28.20 20.87
C ALA A 169 -1.61 27.57 22.28
N ASP A 170 -2.47 27.96 23.19
CA ASP A 170 -2.59 27.40 24.55
C ASP A 170 -3.58 26.23 24.63
N GLY A 171 -4.12 25.78 23.47
CA GLY A 171 -5.11 24.71 23.37
C GLY A 171 -6.50 25.10 23.89
N LYS A 172 -6.79 26.40 24.04
CA LYS A 172 -8.12 26.87 24.41
C LYS A 172 -8.99 27.03 23.19
N ILE A 173 -10.26 26.62 23.27
CA ILE A 173 -11.25 26.82 22.20
C ILE A 173 -11.42 28.32 21.95
N THR A 174 -11.35 28.73 20.69
CA THR A 174 -11.59 30.12 20.25
C THR A 174 -12.81 30.25 19.38
N GLY A 175 -13.25 29.18 18.70
CA GLY A 175 -14.44 29.15 17.88
C GLY A 175 -15.06 27.77 17.77
N LYS A 176 -16.38 27.73 17.64
CA LYS A 176 -17.13 26.52 17.33
C LYS A 176 -18.29 26.86 16.37
N TYR A 177 -18.33 26.11 15.25
CA TYR A 177 -19.40 26.23 14.27
C TYR A 177 -19.94 24.82 13.96
N GLY A 178 -21.24 24.63 14.12
CA GLY A 178 -21.83 23.31 13.90
C GLY A 178 -23.26 23.24 14.41
N THR A 179 -23.70 22.05 14.81
CA THR A 179 -25.06 21.80 15.31
C THR A 179 -25.03 21.68 16.84
N ASN A 180 -25.96 22.35 17.51
CA ASN A 180 -26.12 22.24 18.96
C ASN A 180 -26.88 20.95 19.34
N ASN A 181 -27.06 20.72 20.66
CA ASN A 181 -27.73 19.52 21.17
C ASN A 181 -29.21 19.40 20.75
N SER A 182 -29.84 20.52 20.35
CA SER A 182 -31.23 20.55 19.87
C SER A 182 -31.35 20.40 18.35
N GLY A 183 -30.24 20.09 17.64
CA GLY A 183 -30.23 19.93 16.18
C GLY A 183 -30.13 21.24 15.39
N ASN A 184 -30.09 22.40 16.04
CA ASN A 184 -30.01 23.68 15.36
C ASN A 184 -28.57 24.07 15.03
N GLY A 185 -28.35 24.72 13.88
CA GLY A 185 -27.09 25.34 13.56
C GLY A 185 -26.66 26.35 14.61
N SER A 186 -25.40 26.38 14.99
CA SER A 186 -24.89 27.29 16.02
C SER A 186 -23.49 27.78 15.72
N VAL A 187 -23.19 29.01 16.15
CA VAL A 187 -21.84 29.58 16.13
C VAL A 187 -21.53 30.10 17.53
N MET A 188 -20.35 29.78 18.02
CA MET A 188 -19.81 30.24 19.30
C MET A 188 -18.43 30.82 19.11
N LEU A 189 -18.19 31.97 19.73
CA LEU A 189 -16.87 32.59 19.81
C LEU A 189 -16.47 32.67 21.28
N TYR A 190 -15.20 32.43 21.52
CA TYR A 190 -14.59 32.37 22.84
C TYR A 190 -13.44 33.36 22.92
N ASP A 191 -13.17 33.87 24.11
CA ASP A 191 -12.00 34.66 24.38
C ASP A 191 -10.73 33.80 24.38
N ARG A 192 -9.55 34.41 24.50
CA ARG A 192 -8.26 33.72 24.55
C ARG A 192 -8.10 32.74 25.73
N PHE A 193 -8.96 32.84 26.75
CA PHE A 193 -8.94 31.98 27.93
C PHE A 193 -9.91 30.80 27.79
N GLY A 194 -10.71 30.76 26.71
CA GLY A 194 -11.71 29.72 26.48
C GLY A 194 -13.09 30.05 27.11
N ASN A 195 -13.32 31.28 27.58
CA ASN A 195 -14.63 31.69 28.06
C ASN A 195 -15.50 32.08 26.86
N ARG A 196 -16.77 31.64 26.86
CA ARG A 196 -17.71 31.98 25.77
C ARG A 196 -18.07 33.46 25.82
N GLY A 197 -17.63 34.18 24.77
CA GLY A 197 -17.94 35.61 24.60
C GLY A 197 -19.19 35.89 23.78
N TRP A 198 -19.48 35.05 22.77
CA TRP A 198 -20.61 35.22 21.88
C TRP A 198 -21.23 33.90 21.44
N TYR A 199 -22.54 33.87 21.28
CA TYR A 199 -23.28 32.70 20.83
C TYR A 199 -24.48 33.10 19.98
N LYS A 200 -24.70 32.40 18.87
CA LYS A 200 -25.91 32.48 18.05
C LYS A 200 -26.33 31.08 17.64
N SER A 201 -27.60 30.76 17.72
CA SER A 201 -28.17 29.55 17.13
C SER A 201 -29.34 29.91 16.20
N GLY A 202 -29.60 29.01 15.24
CA GLY A 202 -30.84 29.04 14.48
C GLY A 202 -32.05 28.97 15.44
N LYS A 203 -33.10 29.69 15.15
CA LYS A 203 -34.35 29.54 15.89
C LYS A 203 -35.10 28.34 15.34
N SER A 204 -35.61 27.45 16.22
CA SER A 204 -36.74 26.61 15.88
C SER A 204 -37.94 27.50 15.64
N SER A 205 -38.55 27.43 14.49
CA SER A 205 -39.89 28.00 14.23
C SER A 205 -40.92 27.28 15.07
#